data_256beb1eb8723ce8b1e557cb840920d7
#
_entry.id   256beb1eb8723ce8b1e557cb840920d7
#
_cell.length_a   1.000
_cell.length_b   1.000
_cell.length_c   1.000
_cell.angle_alpha   90.00
_cell.angle_beta   90.00
_cell.angle_gamma   90.00
#
_symmetry.space_group_name_H-M   'P 1'
#
loop_
_entity.id
_entity.type
_entity.pdbx_description
1 polymer ?
#
loop_
_entity_poly.entity_id
_entity_poly.type
_entity_poly.pdbx_seq_one_letter_code
_entity_poly.pdbx_strand_id
1 'polypeptide(L)'
;MAKKVLTTIKLQATGGQASPAPPVGPALGQHGINIMEFVKAFNAQTSGDMGVTIPVVITVYEDRSFTFVTKTPPAAVLIRQAIGIEKGSGEPNRTKVGTITDAQVRQIAEKKLPDLNAHDVDQAAKIIAGTARSMGVEVVA
;
A
#
# COMPACT_ATOMS: atom_id res chain seq x y z
N MET A 1 3.34 21.01 22.48
CA MET A 1 2.11 21.49 21.85
C MET A 1 1.90 20.80 20.51
N ALA A 2 0.65 20.49 20.22
CA ALA A 2 0.33 19.91 18.92
C ALA A 2 0.51 20.95 17.81
N LYS A 3 1.24 20.61 16.76
CA LYS A 3 1.40 21.46 15.60
C LYS A 3 0.13 21.47 14.76
N LYS A 4 -0.16 22.57 14.14
CA LYS A 4 -1.32 22.67 13.28
C LYS A 4 -1.05 21.99 11.95
N VAL A 5 -1.96 21.11 11.55
CA VAL A 5 -1.85 20.36 10.30
C VAL A 5 -2.22 21.26 9.13
N LEU A 6 -1.29 21.41 8.18
CA LEU A 6 -1.54 22.14 6.95
C LEU A 6 -2.30 21.26 5.95
N THR A 7 -1.80 20.05 5.71
CA THR A 7 -2.41 19.11 4.77
C THR A 7 -1.90 17.70 5.04
N THR A 8 -2.57 16.72 4.44
CA THR A 8 -2.17 15.32 4.48
C THR A 8 -1.97 14.84 3.05
N ILE A 9 -0.86 14.17 2.79
CA ILE A 9 -0.50 13.63 1.48
C ILE A 9 -0.52 12.12 1.57
N LYS A 10 -1.19 11.47 0.62
CA LYS A 10 -1.19 10.01 0.51
C LYS A 10 -0.48 9.62 -0.78
N LEU A 11 0.51 8.75 -0.68
CA LEU A 11 1.23 8.26 -1.85
C LEU A 11 1.69 6.83 -1.63
N GLN A 12 2.19 6.22 -2.70
CA GLN A 12 2.77 4.88 -2.66
C GLN A 12 4.21 4.96 -3.16
N ALA A 13 5.11 4.29 -2.47
CA ALA A 13 6.51 4.24 -2.85
C ALA A 13 7.05 2.83 -2.65
N THR A 14 8.09 2.48 -3.41
CA THR A 14 8.74 1.18 -3.26
C THR A 14 9.56 1.13 -1.98
N GLY A 15 9.31 0.13 -1.15
CA GLY A 15 10.02 -0.03 0.11
C GLY A 15 11.52 -0.12 -0.08
N GLY A 16 12.26 0.63 0.72
CA GLY A 16 13.73 0.68 0.68
C GLY A 16 14.31 1.34 -0.56
N GLN A 17 13.49 1.73 -1.53
CA GLN A 17 13.94 2.25 -2.82
C GLN A 17 13.23 3.54 -3.22
N ALA A 18 12.66 4.27 -2.27
CA ALA A 18 12.03 5.56 -2.58
C ALA A 18 13.09 6.53 -3.11
N SER A 19 12.70 7.35 -4.08
CA SER A 19 13.59 8.32 -4.70
C SER A 19 12.86 9.65 -4.90
N PRO A 20 13.58 10.77 -5.12
CA PRO A 20 12.95 12.05 -5.42
C PRO A 20 12.19 12.09 -6.75
N ALA A 21 12.32 11.06 -7.56
CA ALA A 21 11.59 10.95 -8.82
C ALA A 21 10.07 10.81 -8.58
N PRO A 22 9.21 11.13 -9.57
CA PRO A 22 7.77 10.94 -9.42
C PRO A 22 7.43 9.52 -8.96
N PRO A 23 6.38 9.33 -8.11
CA PRO A 23 5.43 10.36 -7.67
C PRO A 23 5.83 11.12 -6.38
N VAL A 24 6.96 10.76 -5.77
CA VAL A 24 7.34 11.29 -4.45
C VAL A 24 7.76 12.76 -4.53
N GLY A 25 8.66 13.11 -5.46
CA GLY A 25 9.20 14.46 -5.59
C GLY A 25 8.12 15.53 -5.79
N PRO A 26 7.28 15.41 -6.84
CA PRO A 26 6.24 16.39 -7.09
C PRO A 26 5.23 16.52 -5.96
N ALA A 27 4.85 15.40 -5.34
CA ALA A 27 3.87 15.41 -4.25
C ALA A 27 4.38 16.17 -3.03
N LEU A 28 5.64 16.00 -2.67
CA LEU A 28 6.26 16.67 -1.53
C LEU A 28 6.72 18.09 -1.85
N GLY A 29 7.23 18.28 -3.06
CA GLY A 29 7.74 19.58 -3.51
C GLY A 29 6.67 20.68 -3.49
N GLN A 30 5.42 20.35 -3.82
CA GLN A 30 4.29 21.28 -3.80
C GLN A 30 4.04 21.88 -2.41
N HIS A 31 4.41 21.15 -1.37
CA HIS A 31 4.18 21.56 0.01
C HIS A 31 5.44 22.06 0.72
N GLY A 32 6.54 22.18 -0.02
CA GLY A 32 7.80 22.72 0.52
C GLY A 32 8.51 21.82 1.53
N ILE A 33 8.26 20.52 1.48
CA ILE A 33 8.87 19.54 2.39
C ILE A 33 10.25 19.15 1.86
N ASN A 34 11.17 18.83 2.77
CA ASN A 34 12.48 18.29 2.39
C ASN A 34 12.33 16.85 1.89
N ILE A 35 12.40 16.68 0.58
CA ILE A 35 12.20 15.38 -0.08
C ILE A 35 13.26 14.37 0.35
N MET A 36 14.52 14.79 0.44
CA MET A 36 15.62 13.88 0.80
C MET A 36 15.49 13.36 2.23
N GLU A 37 15.04 14.20 3.15
CA GLU A 37 14.79 13.80 4.53
C GLU A 37 13.71 12.72 4.61
N PHE A 38 12.60 12.91 3.88
CA PHE A 38 11.55 11.91 3.78
C PHE A 38 12.06 10.60 3.17
N VAL A 39 12.79 10.69 2.05
CA VAL A 39 13.31 9.51 1.35
C VAL A 39 14.21 8.69 2.27
N LYS A 40 15.13 9.32 2.98
CA LYS A 40 16.02 8.64 3.92
C LYS A 40 15.26 7.97 5.05
N ALA A 41 14.31 8.67 5.65
CA ALA A 41 13.52 8.12 6.76
C ALA A 41 12.62 6.97 6.30
N PHE A 42 11.98 7.12 5.16
CA PHE A 42 11.13 6.08 4.58
C PHE A 42 11.94 4.82 4.24
N ASN A 43 13.07 4.99 3.56
CA ASN A 43 13.93 3.86 3.20
C ASN A 43 14.46 3.13 4.43
N ALA A 44 14.80 3.85 5.49
CA ALA A 44 15.25 3.25 6.75
C ALA A 44 14.13 2.41 7.39
N GLN A 45 12.89 2.92 7.41
CA GLN A 45 11.76 2.19 7.98
C GLN A 45 11.33 0.99 7.15
N THR A 46 11.50 1.05 5.84
CA THR A 46 11.01 0.01 4.91
C THR A 46 12.12 -0.89 4.38
N SER A 47 13.31 -0.87 5.00
CA SER A 47 14.45 -1.67 4.55
C SER A 47 14.18 -3.18 4.57
N GLY A 48 13.26 -3.64 5.42
CA GLY A 48 12.84 -5.05 5.45
C GLY A 48 11.85 -5.43 4.37
N ASP A 49 11.28 -4.46 3.67
CA ASP A 49 10.24 -4.66 2.67
C ASP A 49 10.68 -4.15 1.29
N MET A 50 11.95 -4.36 0.95
CA MET A 50 12.53 -3.88 -0.31
C MET A 50 11.79 -4.44 -1.51
N GLY A 51 11.51 -3.57 -2.47
CA GLY A 51 10.84 -3.95 -3.72
C GLY A 51 9.32 -4.05 -3.61
N VAL A 52 8.74 -3.91 -2.42
CA VAL A 52 7.29 -3.98 -2.21
C VAL A 52 6.71 -2.57 -2.22
N THR A 53 5.59 -2.37 -2.91
CA THR A 53 4.89 -1.10 -2.89
C THR A 53 4.25 -0.88 -1.53
N ILE A 54 4.59 0.22 -0.87
CA ILE A 54 4.10 0.54 0.47
C ILE A 54 3.35 1.87 0.43
N PRO A 55 2.08 1.90 0.84
CA PRO A 55 1.34 3.15 0.99
C PRO A 55 1.89 3.94 2.17
N VAL A 56 1.99 5.25 2.01
CA VAL A 56 2.42 6.13 3.08
C VAL A 56 1.48 7.32 3.18
N VAL A 57 1.16 7.71 4.40
CA VAL A 57 0.36 8.90 4.70
C VAL A 57 1.28 9.89 5.39
N ILE A 58 1.49 11.03 4.75
CA ILE A 58 2.37 12.09 5.24
C ILE A 58 1.52 13.23 5.75
N THR A 59 1.71 13.61 7.01
CA THR A 59 1.04 14.76 7.60
C THR A 59 2.01 15.95 7.58
N VAL A 60 1.62 17.03 6.91
CA VAL A 60 2.42 18.25 6.78
C VAL A 60 1.89 19.30 7.76
N TYR A 61 2.79 19.90 8.50
CA TYR A 61 2.46 20.95 9.47
C TYR A 61 2.81 22.34 8.94
N GLU A 62 2.24 23.37 9.57
CA GLU A 62 2.42 24.76 9.13
C GLU A 62 3.89 25.24 9.12
N ASP A 63 4.72 24.67 9.99
CA ASP A 63 6.16 25.00 10.06
C ASP A 63 6.99 24.24 9.03
N ARG A 64 6.35 23.57 8.07
CA ARG A 64 6.97 22.74 7.01
C ARG A 64 7.62 21.47 7.55
N SER A 65 7.42 21.13 8.81
CA SER A 65 7.78 19.81 9.31
C SER A 65 6.74 18.80 8.86
N PHE A 66 7.09 17.52 8.95
CA PHE A 66 6.18 16.46 8.56
C PHE A 66 6.37 15.24 9.46
N THR A 67 5.31 14.45 9.55
CA THR A 67 5.37 13.08 10.08
C THR A 67 4.73 12.16 9.05
N PHE A 68 5.12 10.91 9.05
CA PHE A 68 4.54 9.94 8.13
C PHE A 68 4.30 8.62 8.82
N VAL A 69 3.29 7.90 8.30
CA VAL A 69 2.94 6.55 8.75
C VAL A 69 2.92 5.65 7.54
N THR A 70 3.68 4.55 7.60
CA THR A 70 3.64 3.52 6.56
C THR A 70 2.53 2.53 6.89
N LYS A 71 1.83 2.09 5.87
CA LYS A 71 0.77 1.08 6.00
C LYS A 71 1.22 -0.23 5.38
N THR A 72 0.44 -1.28 5.56
CA THR A 72 0.70 -2.55 4.88
C THR A 72 0.57 -2.38 3.37
N PRO A 73 1.26 -3.21 2.55
CA PRO A 73 1.14 -3.13 1.10
C PRO A 73 -0.32 -3.22 0.65
N PRO A 74 -0.69 -2.58 -0.49
CA PRO A 74 -2.06 -2.69 -1.01
C PRO A 74 -2.47 -4.15 -1.23
N ALA A 75 -3.74 -4.46 -1.01
CA ALA A 75 -4.26 -5.80 -1.20
C ALA A 75 -3.98 -6.35 -2.60
N ALA A 76 -4.10 -5.50 -3.62
CA ALA A 76 -3.81 -5.89 -4.99
C ALA A 76 -2.36 -6.35 -5.18
N VAL A 77 -1.40 -5.67 -4.55
CA VAL A 77 0.01 -6.03 -4.60
C VAL A 77 0.25 -7.38 -3.92
N LEU A 78 -0.34 -7.58 -2.75
CA LEU A 78 -0.22 -8.85 -2.01
C LEU A 78 -0.80 -10.02 -2.79
N ILE A 79 -1.95 -9.82 -3.45
CA ILE A 79 -2.58 -10.84 -4.28
C ILE A 79 -1.67 -11.19 -5.46
N ARG A 80 -1.13 -10.21 -6.15
CA ARG A 80 -0.23 -10.44 -7.29
C ARG A 80 1.01 -11.22 -6.87
N GLN A 81 1.58 -10.90 -5.73
CA GLN A 81 2.73 -11.62 -5.19
C GLN A 81 2.40 -13.06 -4.84
N ALA A 82 1.22 -13.30 -4.25
CA ALA A 82 0.81 -14.63 -3.83
C ALA A 82 0.64 -15.60 -4.99
N ILE A 83 0.17 -15.11 -6.14
CA ILE A 83 -0.10 -15.95 -7.32
C ILE A 83 0.92 -15.73 -8.44
N GLY A 84 1.89 -14.85 -8.26
CA GLY A 84 3.00 -14.66 -9.19
C GLY A 84 2.66 -13.96 -10.51
N ILE A 85 1.63 -13.12 -10.53
CA ILE A 85 1.27 -12.32 -11.72
C ILE A 85 1.79 -10.88 -11.57
N GLU A 86 2.10 -10.27 -12.70
CA GLU A 86 2.58 -8.88 -12.72
C GLU A 86 1.44 -7.86 -12.72
N LYS A 87 0.33 -8.21 -13.35
CA LYS A 87 -0.77 -7.27 -13.58
C LYS A 87 -2.12 -7.99 -13.51
N GLY A 88 -3.13 -7.30 -12.99
CA GLY A 88 -4.50 -7.78 -12.99
C GLY A 88 -5.15 -7.66 -14.37
N SER A 89 -6.37 -8.19 -14.50
CA SER A 89 -7.12 -8.15 -15.74
C SER A 89 -7.70 -6.75 -16.00
N GLY A 90 -7.69 -6.32 -17.25
CA GLY A 90 -8.41 -5.12 -17.69
C GLY A 90 -9.92 -5.34 -17.81
N GLU A 91 -10.34 -6.61 -17.96
CA GLU A 91 -11.75 -7.00 -18.05
C GLU A 91 -12.04 -8.14 -17.05
N PRO A 92 -12.06 -7.86 -15.74
CA PRO A 92 -12.06 -8.89 -14.70
C PRO A 92 -13.31 -9.79 -14.71
N ASN A 93 -14.42 -9.30 -15.20
CA ASN A 93 -15.66 -10.09 -15.29
C ASN A 93 -15.70 -11.01 -16.51
N ARG A 94 -14.78 -10.85 -17.46
CA ARG A 94 -14.70 -11.67 -18.68
C ARG A 94 -13.42 -12.49 -18.73
N THR A 95 -12.28 -11.82 -18.50
CA THR A 95 -10.95 -12.42 -18.62
C THR A 95 -10.34 -12.63 -17.25
N LYS A 96 -10.18 -13.89 -16.84
CA LYS A 96 -9.53 -14.24 -15.58
C LYS A 96 -8.03 -14.45 -15.84
N VAL A 97 -7.19 -13.92 -14.97
CA VAL A 97 -5.72 -13.96 -15.11
C VAL A 97 -5.06 -14.94 -14.15
N GLY A 98 -5.80 -15.49 -13.19
CA GLY A 98 -5.26 -16.46 -12.25
C GLY A 98 -6.28 -16.88 -11.21
N THR A 99 -5.82 -17.73 -10.31
CA THR A 99 -6.63 -18.21 -9.18
C THR A 99 -5.84 -18.03 -7.89
N ILE A 100 -6.56 -17.82 -6.79
CA ILE A 100 -5.99 -17.72 -5.45
C ILE A 100 -6.76 -18.66 -4.54
N THR A 101 -6.07 -19.38 -3.67
CA THR A 101 -6.73 -20.29 -2.73
C THR A 101 -7.26 -19.52 -1.52
N ASP A 102 -8.26 -20.07 -0.86
CA ASP A 102 -8.81 -19.49 0.37
C ASP A 102 -7.74 -19.34 1.46
N ALA A 103 -6.82 -20.29 1.56
CA ALA A 103 -5.69 -20.21 2.49
C ALA A 103 -4.80 -19.00 2.21
N GLN A 104 -4.49 -18.74 0.94
CA GLN A 104 -3.71 -17.55 0.54
C GLN A 104 -4.45 -16.25 0.85
N VAL A 105 -5.76 -16.22 0.61
CA VAL A 105 -6.61 -15.07 0.93
C VAL A 105 -6.56 -14.77 2.44
N ARG A 106 -6.64 -15.81 3.27
CA ARG A 106 -6.56 -15.66 4.73
C ARG A 106 -5.19 -15.15 5.19
N GLN A 107 -4.11 -15.62 4.59
CA GLN A 107 -2.76 -15.12 4.90
C GLN A 107 -2.63 -13.64 4.59
N ILE A 108 -3.15 -13.20 3.45
CA ILE A 108 -3.15 -11.78 3.08
C ILE A 108 -4.01 -10.98 4.05
N ALA A 109 -5.17 -11.50 4.41
CA ALA A 109 -6.09 -10.86 5.36
C ALA A 109 -5.43 -10.65 6.72
N GLU A 110 -4.68 -11.62 7.22
CA GLU A 110 -3.95 -11.50 8.48
C GLU A 110 -2.90 -10.40 8.43
N LYS A 111 -2.15 -10.31 7.33
CA LYS A 111 -1.13 -9.26 7.16
C LYS A 111 -1.75 -7.87 7.12
N LYS A 112 -2.92 -7.75 6.50
CA LYS A 112 -3.56 -6.46 6.28
C LYS A 112 -4.56 -6.07 7.37
N LEU A 113 -4.86 -6.98 8.28
CA LEU A 113 -5.87 -6.78 9.33
C LEU A 113 -5.69 -5.46 10.11
N PRO A 114 -4.47 -5.03 10.47
CA PRO A 114 -4.28 -3.76 11.19
C PRO A 114 -4.78 -2.53 10.42
N ASP A 115 -4.81 -2.59 9.09
CA ASP A 115 -5.23 -1.47 8.24
C ASP A 115 -6.69 -1.57 7.79
N LEU A 116 -7.37 -2.68 8.12
CA LEU A 116 -8.76 -2.92 7.73
C LEU A 116 -9.71 -2.59 8.87
N ASN A 117 -10.94 -2.25 8.51
CA ASN A 117 -12.01 -2.06 9.49
C ASN A 117 -12.75 -3.36 9.82
N ALA A 118 -12.18 -4.50 9.46
CA ALA A 118 -12.74 -5.80 9.77
C ALA A 118 -12.49 -6.18 11.23
N HIS A 119 -13.43 -6.90 11.82
CA HIS A 119 -13.33 -7.29 13.23
C HIS A 119 -12.53 -8.57 13.42
N ASP A 120 -12.46 -9.44 12.40
CA ASP A 120 -11.74 -10.69 12.46
C ASP A 120 -11.18 -11.09 11.09
N VAL A 121 -10.41 -12.18 11.05
CA VAL A 121 -9.78 -12.67 9.83
C VAL A 121 -10.80 -13.11 8.78
N ASP A 122 -11.93 -13.69 9.20
CA ASP A 122 -12.97 -14.13 8.25
C ASP A 122 -13.56 -12.94 7.50
N GLN A 123 -13.84 -11.84 8.19
CA GLN A 123 -14.35 -10.62 7.58
C GLN A 123 -13.29 -9.98 6.68
N ALA A 124 -12.03 -9.95 7.14
CA ALA A 124 -10.92 -9.45 6.34
C ALA A 124 -10.72 -10.27 5.05
N ALA A 125 -10.87 -11.60 5.16
CA ALA A 125 -10.77 -12.50 4.00
C ALA A 125 -11.83 -12.18 2.93
N LYS A 126 -13.04 -11.82 3.34
CA LYS A 126 -14.09 -11.40 2.40
C LYS A 126 -13.71 -10.14 1.64
N ILE A 127 -13.08 -9.18 2.32
CA ILE A 127 -12.60 -7.93 1.70
C ILE A 127 -11.52 -8.27 0.65
N ILE A 128 -10.55 -9.10 1.01
CA ILE A 128 -9.47 -9.50 0.10
C ILE A 128 -10.03 -10.30 -1.09
N ALA A 129 -10.97 -11.21 -0.85
CA ALA A 129 -11.61 -11.97 -1.93
C ALA A 129 -12.33 -11.05 -2.93
N GLY A 130 -13.00 -10.01 -2.44
CA GLY A 130 -13.63 -9.00 -3.30
C GLY A 130 -12.62 -8.26 -4.16
N THR A 131 -11.48 -7.88 -3.59
CA THR A 131 -10.38 -7.24 -4.33
C THR A 131 -9.83 -8.19 -5.40
N ALA A 132 -9.65 -9.47 -5.08
CA ALA A 132 -9.17 -10.47 -6.03
C ALA A 132 -10.12 -10.60 -7.23
N ARG A 133 -11.41 -10.66 -6.97
CA ARG A 133 -12.43 -10.72 -8.04
C ARG A 133 -12.37 -9.49 -8.94
N SER A 134 -12.15 -8.31 -8.36
CA SER A 134 -12.04 -7.06 -9.13
C SER A 134 -10.79 -7.02 -10.00
N MET A 135 -9.80 -7.87 -9.71
CA MET A 135 -8.57 -8.00 -10.49
C MET A 135 -8.64 -9.10 -11.55
N GLY A 136 -9.75 -9.83 -11.64
CA GLY A 136 -9.85 -10.99 -12.52
C GLY A 136 -9.18 -12.23 -11.96
N VAL A 137 -9.08 -12.35 -10.64
CA VAL A 137 -8.52 -13.51 -9.95
C VAL A 137 -9.66 -14.26 -9.27
N GLU A 138 -9.78 -15.56 -9.59
CA GLU A 138 -10.81 -16.40 -8.98
C GLU A 138 -10.35 -16.91 -7.61
N VAL A 139 -11.25 -16.88 -6.65
CA VAL A 139 -11.00 -17.42 -5.32
C VAL A 139 -11.51 -18.87 -5.30
N VAL A 140 -10.63 -19.81 -4.99
CA VAL A 140 -10.95 -21.24 -4.96
C VAL A 140 -10.67 -21.80 -3.56
N ALA A 141 -11.32 -22.88 -3.23
CA ALA A 141 -11.18 -23.50 -1.92
C ALA A 141 -9.80 -24.13 -1.70
#